data_cab178f5e50bb09b8dcebbc2a2afbc23
#
_entry.id   cab178f5e50bb09b8dcebbc2a2afbc23
#
_cell.length_a   1.000
_cell.length_b   1.000
_cell.length_c   1.000
_cell.angle_alpha   90.00
_cell.angle_beta   90.00
_cell.angle_gamma   90.00
#
_symmetry.space_group_name_H-M   'P 1'
#
loop_
_entity.id
_entity.type
_entity.pdbx_description
1 polymer ?
#
loop_
_entity_poly.entity_id
_entity_poly.type
_entity_poly.pdbx_seq_one_letter_code
_entity_poly.pdbx_strand_id
1 'polypeptide(L)' 'MDDKEKLPIIIKHWIEHNESHLEEYRQWAGKAGEMGLDGIKAWITEAIKAMEKSDSILKEALKDLEAR' A
#
# COMPACT_ATOMS: atom_id res chain seq x y z
N MET A 1 -13.98 -19.04 -14.45
CA MET A 1 -12.63 -18.89 -13.85
C MET A 1 -12.69 -19.36 -12.40
N ASP A 2 -11.83 -20.26 -12.00
CA ASP A 2 -11.81 -20.75 -10.63
C ASP A 2 -11.07 -19.78 -9.71
N ASP A 3 -11.16 -20.00 -8.41
CA ASP A 3 -10.57 -19.11 -7.40
C ASP A 3 -9.05 -19.07 -7.48
N LYS A 4 -8.43 -20.16 -7.87
CA LYS A 4 -6.97 -20.24 -8.01
C LYS A 4 -6.49 -19.32 -9.13
N GLU A 5 -7.23 -19.23 -10.23
CA GLU A 5 -6.89 -18.35 -11.34
C GLU A 5 -7.19 -16.89 -11.03
N LYS A 6 -8.22 -16.63 -10.21
CA LYS A 6 -8.60 -15.29 -9.80
C LYS A 6 -7.62 -14.67 -8.81
N LEU A 7 -7.01 -15.48 -7.97
CA LEU A 7 -6.19 -15.01 -6.85
C LEU A 7 -5.06 -14.05 -7.28
N PRO A 8 -4.23 -14.36 -8.29
CA PRO A 8 -3.20 -13.41 -8.71
C PRO A 8 -3.78 -12.09 -9.24
N ILE A 9 -4.93 -12.13 -9.90
CA ILE A 9 -5.60 -10.94 -10.41
C ILE A 9 -6.06 -10.05 -9.24
N ILE A 10 -6.62 -10.67 -8.21
CA ILE A 10 -7.10 -9.97 -7.02
C ILE A 10 -5.91 -9.33 -6.27
N ILE A 11 -4.82 -10.08 -6.10
CA ILE A 11 -3.63 -9.56 -5.41
C ILE A 11 -3.02 -8.39 -6.17
N LYS A 12 -2.93 -8.46 -7.49
CA LYS A 12 -2.47 -7.34 -8.33
C LYS A 12 -3.33 -6.10 -8.13
N HIS A 13 -4.65 -6.31 -8.07
CA HIS A 13 -5.60 -5.22 -7.84
C HIS A 13 -5.37 -4.57 -6.47
N TRP A 14 -5.16 -5.37 -5.43
CA TRP A 14 -4.87 -4.86 -4.08
C TRP A 14 -3.57 -4.05 -4.05
N ILE A 15 -2.54 -4.52 -4.73
CA ILE A 15 -1.26 -3.82 -4.82
C ILE A 15 -1.44 -2.44 -5.46
N GLU A 16 -2.11 -2.38 -6.60
CA GLU A 16 -2.38 -1.12 -7.30
C GLU A 16 -3.20 -0.16 -6.45
N HIS A 17 -4.21 -0.67 -5.76
CA HIS A 17 -5.08 0.10 -4.90
C HIS A 17 -4.28 0.68 -3.71
N ASN A 18 -3.43 -0.14 -3.09
CA ASN A 18 -2.56 0.30 -2.01
C ASN A 18 -1.58 1.38 -2.46
N GLU A 19 -1.01 1.24 -3.64
CA GLU A 19 -0.07 2.24 -4.17
C GLU A 19 -0.76 3.58 -4.44
N SER A 20 -1.99 3.55 -4.90
CA SER A 20 -2.81 4.75 -5.09
C SER A 20 -3.07 5.45 -3.76
N HIS A 21 -3.44 4.69 -2.72
CA HIS A 21 -3.65 5.24 -1.38
C HIS A 21 -2.37 5.78 -0.76
N LEU A 22 -1.23 5.09 -1.00
CA LEU A 22 0.08 5.55 -0.52
C LEU A 22 0.41 6.94 -1.05
N GLU A 23 0.17 7.18 -2.33
CA GLU A 23 0.41 8.48 -2.94
C GLU A 23 -0.44 9.56 -2.29
N GLU A 24 -1.71 9.28 -2.04
CA GLU A 24 -2.64 10.17 -1.36
C GLU A 24 -2.18 10.46 0.08
N TYR A 25 -1.77 9.43 0.80
CA TYR A 25 -1.25 9.58 2.16
C TYR A 25 0.00 10.46 2.20
N ARG A 26 0.90 10.31 1.23
CA ARG A 26 2.12 11.12 1.14
C ARG A 26 1.78 12.60 0.91
N GLN A 27 0.82 12.87 0.04
CA GLN A 27 0.36 14.23 -0.21
C GLN A 27 -0.18 14.87 1.07
N TRP A 28 -1.02 14.15 1.80
CA TRP A 28 -1.62 14.68 3.01
C TRP A 28 -0.63 14.78 4.18
N ALA A 29 0.35 13.90 4.24
CA ALA A 29 1.44 14.04 5.19
C ALA A 29 2.20 15.36 4.97
N GLY A 30 2.48 15.68 3.70
CA GLY A 30 3.11 16.95 3.32
C GLY A 30 2.27 18.15 3.72
N LYS A 31 0.97 18.09 3.43
CA LYS A 31 0.03 19.17 3.79
C LYS A 31 -0.08 19.36 5.30
N ALA A 32 -0.11 18.26 6.06
CA ALA A 32 -0.12 18.34 7.52
C ALA A 32 1.12 19.07 8.05
N GLY A 33 2.28 18.79 7.46
CA GLY A 33 3.52 19.49 7.80
C GLY A 33 3.44 20.99 7.50
N GLU A 34 2.88 21.34 6.35
CA GLU A 34 2.67 22.75 5.96
C GLU A 34 1.73 23.49 6.90
N MET A 35 0.77 22.77 7.48
CA MET A 35 -0.16 23.34 8.47
C MET A 35 0.47 23.46 9.86
N GLY A 36 1.70 23.00 10.05
CA GLY A 36 2.35 22.97 11.35
C GLY A 36 1.89 21.82 12.24
N LEU A 37 1.18 20.84 11.67
CA LEU A 37 0.67 19.68 12.41
C LEU A 37 1.68 18.54 12.39
N ASP A 38 2.84 18.77 12.99
CA ASP A 38 3.96 17.81 12.91
C ASP A 38 3.64 16.46 13.55
N GLY A 39 2.86 16.44 14.61
CA GLY A 39 2.43 15.20 15.26
C GLY A 39 1.53 14.38 14.34
N ILE A 40 0.61 15.05 13.64
CA ILE A 40 -0.28 14.40 12.68
C ILE A 40 0.52 13.86 11.50
N LYS A 41 1.46 14.66 10.99
CA LYS A 41 2.36 14.21 9.93
C LYS A 41 3.10 12.95 10.33
N ALA A 42 3.59 12.88 11.57
CA ALA A 42 4.29 11.71 12.09
C ALA A 42 3.41 10.46 12.11
N TRP A 43 2.14 10.60 12.53
CA TRP A 43 1.20 9.49 12.53
C TRP A 43 0.88 9.00 11.11
N ILE A 44 0.66 9.92 10.17
CA ILE A 44 0.43 9.56 8.77
C ILE A 44 1.66 8.85 8.19
N THR A 45 2.86 9.32 8.53
CA THR A 45 4.11 8.69 8.09
C THR A 45 4.22 7.25 8.60
N GLU A 46 3.81 6.99 9.83
CA GLU A 46 3.79 5.63 10.36
C GLU A 46 2.78 4.74 9.61
N ALA A 47 1.63 5.29 9.25
CA ALA A 47 0.65 4.58 8.43
C ALA A 47 1.22 4.25 7.05
N ILE A 48 1.96 5.17 6.45
CA ILE A 48 2.65 4.95 5.17
C ILE A 48 3.61 3.77 5.27
N LYS A 49 4.43 3.72 6.31
CA LYS A 49 5.39 2.63 6.51
C LYS A 49 4.69 1.27 6.64
N ALA A 50 3.60 1.23 7.39
CA ALA A 50 2.81 0.01 7.57
C ALA A 50 2.21 -0.47 6.24
N MET A 51 1.71 0.45 5.45
CA MET A 51 1.12 0.14 4.14
C MET A 51 2.19 -0.29 3.14
N GLU A 52 3.36 0.35 3.14
CA GLU A 52 4.48 -0.05 2.30
C GLU A 52 4.93 -1.48 2.62
N LYS A 53 4.96 -1.82 3.90
CA LYS A 53 5.30 -3.18 4.34
C LYS A 53 4.25 -4.18 3.85
N SER A 54 2.97 -3.84 4.01
CA SER A 54 1.86 -4.69 3.54
C SER A 54 1.96 -4.91 2.02
N ASP A 55 2.23 -3.86 1.28
CA ASP A 55 2.37 -3.91 -0.17
C ASP A 55 3.53 -4.81 -0.60
N SER A 56 4.66 -4.72 0.08
CA SER A 56 5.83 -5.59 -0.16
C SER A 56 5.49 -7.06 0.08
N ILE A 57 4.73 -7.34 1.14
CA ILE A 57 4.30 -8.70 1.46
C ILE A 57 3.37 -9.25 0.38
N LEU A 58 2.44 -8.42 -0.11
CA LEU A 58 1.55 -8.82 -1.18
C LEU A 58 2.31 -9.10 -2.48
N LYS A 59 3.35 -8.33 -2.77
CA LYS A 59 4.21 -8.55 -3.93
C LYS A 59 4.96 -9.89 -3.82
N GLU A 60 5.40 -10.26 -2.62
CA GLU A 60 6.02 -11.56 -2.39
C GLU A 60 5.01 -12.70 -2.58
N ALA A 61 3.77 -12.52 -2.12
CA ALA A 61 2.71 -13.49 -2.33
C ALA A 61 2.44 -13.71 -3.83
N LEU A 62 2.38 -12.62 -4.60
CA LEU A 62 2.18 -12.69 -6.04
C LEU A 62 3.32 -13.43 -6.74
N LYS A 63 4.54 -13.11 -6.35
CA LYS A 63 5.75 -13.74 -6.87
C LYS A 63 5.75 -15.24 -6.62
N ASP A 64 5.35 -15.64 -5.41
CA ASP A 64 5.24 -17.05 -5.03
C ASP A 64 4.17 -17.77 -5.87
N LEU A 65 3.03 -17.13 -6.10
CA LEU A 65 1.98 -17.68 -6.96
C LEU A 65 2.46 -17.86 -8.40
N GLU A 66 3.19 -16.88 -8.93
CA GLU A 66 3.67 -16.93 -10.30
C GLU A 66 4.77 -17.99 -10.51
N ALA A 67 5.46 -18.36 -9.44
CA ALA A 67 6.51 -19.37 -9.47
C ALA A 67 5.96 -20.81 -9.41
N ARG A 68 4.69 -21.01 -9.15
CA ARG A 68 4.06 -22.34 -9.02
C ARG A 68 3.64 -22.99 -10.31
#